data_e9249f19b2a967ef4c76a53bf1df398d
#
_entry.id   e9249f19b2a967ef4c76a53bf1df398d
#
_cell.length_a   1.000
_cell.length_b   1.000
_cell.length_c   1.000
_cell.angle_alpha   90.00
_cell.angle_beta   90.00
_cell.angle_gamma   90.00
#
_symmetry.space_group_name_H-M   'P 1'
#
loop_
_entity.id
_entity.type
_entity.pdbx_description
1 polymer ?
#
loop_
_entity_poly.entity_id
_entity_poly.type
_entity_poly.pdbx_seq_one_letter_code
_entity_poly.pdbx_strand_id
1 'polypeptide(L)'
;ANTDKFDTKVTDGEYKTIIDRITSLDNPSFFFLHYDNCQVNNLIIVPNCFIVPEIIEKRKPLADNARRAGWTGCNILVGKIPQFAKIAIIRDGNIIDPEFVCKEYNRVHSLQTSSLENRGWLFDVLKCIDNLNTTFSLKDLYKFTDLLRIKHPKNNHIEAKIRQQLQFLRDKGLIEFKGNGFYQKNI
;
A
#
# COMPACT_ATOMS: atom_id res chain seq x y z
N ALA A 1 9.62 0.54 17.79
CA ALA A 1 8.82 1.71 18.16
C ALA A 1 7.48 1.21 18.66
N ASN A 2 7.17 1.46 19.92
CA ASN A 2 5.82 1.25 20.46
C ASN A 2 4.89 2.21 19.76
N THR A 3 4.15 1.72 18.80
CA THR A 3 2.99 2.41 18.25
C THR A 3 1.78 1.58 18.61
N ASP A 4 0.96 2.07 19.51
CA ASP A 4 -0.28 1.41 19.96
C ASP A 4 -1.27 1.14 18.81
N LYS A 5 -0.94 1.58 17.60
CA LYS A 5 -1.74 1.39 16.38
C LYS A 5 -0.84 1.42 15.15
N PHE A 6 -1.00 0.44 14.26
CA PHE A 6 -0.42 0.46 12.90
C PHE A 6 -1.02 1.56 11.99
N ASP A 7 -1.76 2.51 12.55
CA ASP A 7 -2.55 3.50 11.79
C ASP A 7 -1.74 4.69 11.30
N THR A 8 -0.52 4.89 11.81
CA THR A 8 0.24 6.10 11.52
C THR A 8 1.50 5.81 10.72
N LYS A 9 2.62 5.70 11.40
CA LYS A 9 3.92 5.49 10.78
C LYS A 9 4.86 4.72 11.69
N VAL A 10 5.72 3.92 11.08
CA VAL A 10 6.77 3.15 11.76
C VAL A 10 8.12 3.70 11.33
N THR A 11 9.01 3.98 12.31
CA THR A 11 10.39 4.38 12.03
C THR A 11 11.19 3.18 11.58
N ASP A 12 11.97 3.34 10.51
CA ASP A 12 12.81 2.31 9.94
C ASP A 12 14.23 2.83 9.63
N GLY A 13 15.03 1.99 9.03
CA GLY A 13 16.43 2.20 8.74
C GLY A 13 16.76 3.33 7.78
N GLU A 14 17.82 3.16 6.99
CA GLU A 14 18.31 4.18 6.06
C GLU A 14 17.38 4.37 4.86
N TYR A 15 17.04 5.63 4.57
CA TYR A 15 16.13 6.01 3.48
C TYR A 15 16.60 5.53 2.11
N LYS A 16 17.90 5.71 1.77
CA LYS A 16 18.42 5.32 0.46
C LYS A 16 18.33 3.80 0.28
N THR A 17 18.78 3.04 1.26
CA THR A 17 18.76 1.58 1.22
C THR A 17 17.32 1.03 1.04
N ILE A 18 16.34 1.58 1.77
CA ILE A 18 14.97 1.11 1.63
C ILE A 18 14.39 1.45 0.25
N ILE A 19 14.65 2.66 -0.28
CA ILE A 19 14.21 3.05 -1.62
C ILE A 19 14.82 2.14 -2.68
N ASP A 20 16.13 1.93 -2.65
CA ASP A 20 16.83 1.06 -3.60
C ASP A 20 16.22 -0.37 -3.56
N ARG A 21 15.91 -0.88 -2.37
CA ARG A 21 15.35 -2.22 -2.20
C ARG A 21 13.92 -2.35 -2.71
N ILE A 22 13.03 -1.40 -2.39
CA ILE A 22 11.63 -1.46 -2.81
C ILE A 22 11.42 -1.13 -4.29
N THR A 23 12.38 -0.48 -4.94
CA THR A 23 12.33 -0.19 -6.39
C THR A 23 12.98 -1.28 -7.23
N SER A 24 13.69 -2.23 -6.62
CA SER A 24 14.29 -3.38 -7.31
C SER A 24 13.23 -4.36 -7.85
N LEU A 25 13.63 -5.25 -8.75
CA LEU A 25 12.75 -6.31 -9.28
C LEU A 25 12.32 -7.27 -8.16
N ASP A 26 13.21 -7.55 -7.21
CA ASP A 26 12.98 -8.43 -6.06
C ASP A 26 12.53 -7.62 -4.83
N ASN A 27 11.62 -6.68 -5.01
CA ASN A 27 11.14 -5.91 -3.87
C ASN A 27 10.46 -6.82 -2.83
N PRO A 28 10.78 -6.65 -1.52
CA PRO A 28 10.27 -7.53 -0.47
C PRO A 28 8.84 -7.18 -0.04
N SER A 29 8.11 -8.16 0.46
CA SER A 29 6.95 -7.93 1.32
C SER A 29 7.42 -7.43 2.69
N PHE A 30 6.62 -6.61 3.35
CA PHE A 30 6.96 -6.07 4.67
C PHE A 30 6.12 -6.73 5.76
N PHE A 31 6.78 -7.04 6.88
CA PHE A 31 6.13 -7.46 8.11
C PHE A 31 6.16 -6.31 9.12
N PHE A 32 5.02 -6.02 9.73
CA PHE A 32 4.91 -5.06 10.81
C PHE A 32 4.51 -5.80 12.08
N LEU A 33 5.37 -5.71 13.08
CA LEU A 33 5.22 -6.37 14.37
C LEU A 33 4.93 -5.33 15.45
N HIS A 34 3.84 -5.52 16.18
CA HIS A 34 3.53 -4.81 17.40
C HIS A 34 3.57 -5.78 18.58
N TYR A 35 4.40 -5.50 19.56
CA TYR A 35 4.50 -6.30 20.78
C TYR A 35 4.51 -5.37 22.00
N ASP A 36 3.95 -5.85 23.09
CA ASP A 36 3.94 -5.21 24.40
C ASP A 36 4.11 -6.27 25.48
N ASN A 37 4.83 -5.95 26.57
CA ASN A 37 5.07 -6.87 27.69
C ASN A 37 5.55 -8.26 27.25
N CYS A 38 6.46 -8.34 26.28
CA CYS A 38 6.98 -9.59 25.70
C CYS A 38 5.93 -10.46 25.00
N GLN A 39 4.74 -9.94 24.73
CA GLN A 39 3.69 -10.61 23.95
C GLN A 39 3.48 -9.92 22.61
N VAL A 40 3.29 -10.73 21.55
CA VAL A 40 2.95 -10.21 20.21
C VAL A 40 1.46 -9.92 20.18
N ASN A 41 1.11 -8.64 20.09
CA ASN A 41 -0.29 -8.22 19.99
C ASN A 41 -0.77 -8.26 18.54
N ASN A 42 0.04 -7.71 17.61
CA ASN A 42 -0.32 -7.71 16.22
C ASN A 42 0.89 -8.03 15.34
N LEU A 43 0.67 -8.84 14.32
CA LEU A 43 1.60 -9.09 13.22
C LEU A 43 0.82 -9.03 11.92
N ILE A 44 1.22 -8.11 11.04
CA ILE A 44 0.64 -8.01 9.71
C ILE A 44 1.72 -8.20 8.65
N ILE A 45 1.33 -8.76 7.50
CA ILE A 45 2.13 -8.79 6.28
C ILE A 45 1.49 -7.88 5.24
N VAL A 46 2.32 -7.08 4.56
CA VAL A 46 1.94 -6.27 3.41
C VAL A 46 2.70 -6.80 2.20
N PRO A 47 2.00 -7.31 1.18
CA PRO A 47 2.61 -7.81 -0.04
C PRO A 47 3.40 -6.72 -0.78
N ASN A 48 4.48 -7.13 -1.40
CA ASN A 48 5.44 -6.27 -2.09
C ASN A 48 4.83 -5.33 -3.16
N CYS A 49 3.71 -5.72 -3.79
CA CYS A 49 3.00 -4.89 -4.76
C CYS A 49 2.45 -3.58 -4.17
N PHE A 50 2.26 -3.51 -2.84
CA PHE A 50 1.84 -2.32 -2.10
C PHE A 50 2.99 -1.56 -1.44
N ILE A 51 4.22 -2.04 -1.57
CA ILE A 51 5.41 -1.36 -1.08
C ILE A 51 5.95 -0.48 -2.20
N VAL A 52 5.55 0.80 -2.16
CA VAL A 52 5.86 1.84 -3.16
C VAL A 52 6.57 3.02 -2.50
N PRO A 53 7.37 3.82 -3.23
CA PRO A 53 8.10 4.97 -2.65
C PRO A 53 7.21 5.97 -1.90
N GLU A 54 5.95 6.13 -2.30
CA GLU A 54 4.99 7.05 -1.70
C GLU A 54 4.65 6.76 -0.23
N ILE A 55 4.89 5.54 0.22
CA ILE A 55 4.72 5.18 1.65
C ILE A 55 5.99 5.40 2.46
N ILE A 56 7.11 5.80 1.84
CA ILE A 56 8.39 6.03 2.51
C ILE A 56 8.61 7.53 2.68
N GLU A 57 8.55 7.99 3.92
CA GLU A 57 8.82 9.38 4.28
C GLU A 57 10.31 9.54 4.66
N LYS A 58 11.03 10.40 3.94
CA LYS A 58 12.41 10.75 4.27
C LYS A 58 12.46 11.59 5.53
N ARG A 59 13.28 11.22 6.50
CA ARG A 59 13.52 11.99 7.72
C ARG A 59 14.59 13.06 7.46
N LYS A 60 14.71 14.01 8.39
CA LYS A 60 15.83 14.96 8.39
C LYS A 60 17.15 14.20 8.66
N PRO A 61 18.25 14.57 7.97
CA PRO A 61 19.55 14.03 8.27
C PRO A 61 19.94 14.26 9.75
N LEU A 62 20.75 13.37 10.30
CA LEU A 62 21.35 13.61 11.61
C LEU A 62 22.28 14.82 11.56
N ALA A 63 22.28 15.60 12.64
CA ALA A 63 23.10 16.80 12.77
C ALA A 63 24.59 16.49 12.72
N ASP A 64 25.40 17.49 12.38
CA ASP A 64 26.86 17.34 12.19
C ASP A 64 27.60 16.87 13.46
N ASN A 65 27.04 17.11 14.65
CA ASN A 65 27.58 16.65 15.94
C ASN A 65 27.15 15.22 16.31
N ALA A 66 26.33 14.55 15.48
CA ALA A 66 25.93 13.18 15.77
C ALA A 66 27.00 12.17 15.34
N ARG A 67 27.09 11.02 16.03
CA ARG A 67 28.02 9.93 15.69
C ARG A 67 27.94 9.47 14.23
N ARG A 68 26.76 9.63 13.60
CA ARG A 68 26.51 9.33 12.19
C ARG A 68 25.99 10.59 11.50
N ALA A 69 26.78 11.67 11.51
CA ALA A 69 26.42 12.92 10.85
C ALA A 69 26.00 12.69 9.39
N GLY A 70 24.93 13.32 8.96
CA GLY A 70 24.40 13.20 7.59
C GLY A 70 23.57 11.93 7.32
N TRP A 71 23.59 10.91 8.21
CA TRP A 71 22.74 9.73 8.04
C TRP A 71 21.25 10.10 8.05
N THR A 72 20.53 9.56 7.10
CA THR A 72 19.11 9.88 6.90
C THR A 72 18.28 8.61 7.03
N GLY A 73 17.47 8.55 8.08
CA GLY A 73 16.49 7.49 8.27
C GLY A 73 15.20 7.75 7.49
N CYS A 74 14.27 6.82 7.60
CA CYS A 74 12.93 6.95 7.03
C CYS A 74 11.84 6.59 8.03
N ASN A 75 10.61 6.93 7.67
CA ASN A 75 9.40 6.41 8.29
C ASN A 75 8.59 5.70 7.21
N ILE A 76 7.99 4.56 7.54
CA ILE A 76 7.03 3.86 6.69
C ILE A 76 5.63 4.34 7.10
N LEU A 77 4.91 4.93 6.14
CA LEU A 77 3.57 5.49 6.36
C LEU A 77 2.51 4.39 6.23
N VAL A 78 2.41 3.53 7.25
CA VAL A 78 1.51 2.37 7.27
C VAL A 78 0.05 2.79 7.07
N GLY A 79 -0.35 3.97 7.57
CA GLY A 79 -1.69 4.53 7.37
C GLY A 79 -2.03 4.84 5.91
N LYS A 80 -1.03 4.96 5.02
CA LYS A 80 -1.27 5.15 3.57
C LYS A 80 -1.54 3.85 2.82
N ILE A 81 -1.20 2.70 3.40
CA ILE A 81 -1.41 1.38 2.77
C ILE A 81 -2.91 1.05 2.85
N PRO A 82 -3.55 0.61 1.75
CA PRO A 82 -4.95 0.18 1.75
C PRO A 82 -5.22 -0.88 2.81
N GLN A 83 -6.38 -0.82 3.48
CA GLN A 83 -6.66 -1.72 4.60
C GLN A 83 -6.65 -3.19 4.21
N PHE A 84 -7.22 -3.54 3.06
CA PHE A 84 -7.25 -4.92 2.57
C PHE A 84 -5.86 -5.50 2.24
N ALA A 85 -4.84 -4.64 2.03
CA ALA A 85 -3.45 -5.05 1.80
C ALA A 85 -2.67 -5.32 3.10
N LYS A 86 -3.25 -4.99 4.26
CA LYS A 86 -2.70 -5.25 5.59
C LYS A 86 -3.23 -6.58 6.13
N ILE A 87 -2.61 -7.68 5.75
CA ILE A 87 -3.09 -9.02 6.08
C ILE A 87 -2.61 -9.38 7.47
N ALA A 88 -3.55 -9.55 8.41
CA ALA A 88 -3.23 -9.93 9.78
C ALA A 88 -2.86 -11.41 9.88
N ILE A 89 -1.73 -11.69 10.51
CA ILE A 89 -1.28 -13.03 10.93
C ILE A 89 -1.62 -13.22 12.41
N ILE A 90 -1.42 -12.17 13.21
CA ILE A 90 -1.83 -12.09 14.62
C ILE A 90 -2.63 -10.81 14.79
N ARG A 91 -3.77 -10.88 15.44
CA ARG A 91 -4.62 -9.75 15.78
C ARG A 91 -5.04 -9.85 17.25
N ASP A 92 -4.73 -8.80 18.02
CA ASP A 92 -5.04 -8.70 19.44
C ASP A 92 -4.60 -9.95 20.24
N GLY A 93 -3.37 -10.41 19.95
CA GLY A 93 -2.77 -11.59 20.56
C GLY A 93 -3.27 -12.95 20.03
N ASN A 94 -4.27 -12.96 19.13
CA ASN A 94 -4.84 -14.19 18.58
C ASN A 94 -4.24 -14.49 17.21
N ILE A 95 -3.81 -15.73 17.01
CA ILE A 95 -3.31 -16.23 15.72
C ILE A 95 -4.50 -16.41 14.78
N ILE A 96 -4.42 -15.82 13.61
CA ILE A 96 -5.42 -16.00 12.53
C ILE A 96 -5.16 -17.34 11.84
N ASP A 97 -6.22 -17.99 11.42
CA ASP A 97 -6.14 -19.26 10.70
C ASP A 97 -5.15 -19.17 9.51
N PRO A 98 -4.12 -20.03 9.48
CA PRO A 98 -3.09 -19.99 8.44
C PRO A 98 -3.63 -20.16 7.03
N GLU A 99 -4.65 -20.98 6.81
CA GLU A 99 -5.26 -21.17 5.49
C GLU A 99 -5.93 -19.87 5.01
N PHE A 100 -6.64 -19.19 5.92
CA PHE A 100 -7.23 -17.89 5.63
C PHE A 100 -6.14 -16.85 5.30
N VAL A 101 -5.07 -16.78 6.09
CA VAL A 101 -3.94 -15.85 5.84
C VAL A 101 -3.31 -16.11 4.47
N CYS A 102 -3.04 -17.38 4.13
CA CYS A 102 -2.47 -17.75 2.83
C CYS A 102 -3.40 -17.37 1.68
N LYS A 103 -4.70 -17.61 1.82
CA LYS A 103 -5.71 -17.25 0.82
C LYS A 103 -5.73 -15.73 0.57
N GLU A 104 -5.80 -14.94 1.64
CA GLU A 104 -5.79 -13.46 1.54
C GLU A 104 -4.46 -12.94 0.97
N TYR A 105 -3.33 -13.50 1.42
CA TYR A 105 -2.03 -13.14 0.86
C TYR A 105 -1.96 -13.39 -0.65
N ASN A 106 -2.36 -14.58 -1.11
CA ASN A 106 -2.34 -14.95 -2.52
C ASN A 106 -3.28 -14.06 -3.35
N ARG A 107 -4.46 -13.73 -2.81
CA ARG A 107 -5.41 -12.81 -3.43
C ARG A 107 -4.77 -11.44 -3.67
N VAL A 108 -4.17 -10.86 -2.65
CA VAL A 108 -3.54 -9.54 -2.71
C VAL A 108 -2.25 -9.58 -3.53
N HIS A 109 -1.42 -10.60 -3.36
CA HIS A 109 -0.17 -10.80 -4.11
C HIS A 109 -0.42 -10.99 -5.63
N SER A 110 -1.58 -11.51 -6.01
CA SER A 110 -1.99 -11.63 -7.42
C SER A 110 -2.06 -10.28 -8.16
N LEU A 111 -2.06 -9.16 -7.43
CA LEU A 111 -2.00 -7.79 -7.96
C LEU A 111 -0.59 -7.35 -8.34
N GLN A 112 0.41 -8.20 -8.13
CA GLN A 112 1.78 -7.87 -8.49
C GLN A 112 1.88 -7.51 -9.98
N THR A 113 2.55 -6.41 -10.26
CA THR A 113 2.86 -5.94 -11.60
C THR A 113 4.37 -5.82 -11.78
N SER A 114 4.85 -6.02 -13.01
CA SER A 114 6.29 -6.06 -13.33
C SER A 114 6.99 -4.69 -13.24
N SER A 115 6.24 -3.58 -13.28
CA SER A 115 6.84 -2.25 -13.27
C SER A 115 6.46 -1.43 -12.05
N LEU A 116 7.42 -0.63 -11.55
CA LEU A 116 7.21 0.31 -10.46
C LEU A 116 6.10 1.33 -10.79
N GLU A 117 6.06 1.80 -12.05
CA GLU A 117 5.04 2.74 -12.51
C GLU A 117 3.63 2.15 -12.38
N ASN A 118 3.43 0.90 -12.82
CA ASN A 118 2.13 0.23 -12.70
C ASN A 118 1.75 -0.03 -11.25
N ARG A 119 2.71 -0.34 -10.37
CA ARG A 119 2.47 -0.43 -8.91
C ARG A 119 2.00 0.90 -8.34
N GLY A 120 2.64 2.01 -8.70
CA GLY A 120 2.23 3.35 -8.28
C GLY A 120 0.81 3.70 -8.75
N TRP A 121 0.49 3.43 -10.02
CA TRP A 121 -0.87 3.63 -10.56
C TRP A 121 -1.92 2.80 -9.82
N LEU A 122 -1.65 1.52 -9.63
CA LEU A 122 -2.56 0.62 -8.91
C LEU A 122 -2.80 1.11 -7.49
N PHE A 123 -1.73 1.48 -6.78
CA PHE A 123 -1.79 2.00 -5.42
C PHE A 123 -2.65 3.26 -5.34
N ASP A 124 -2.43 4.23 -6.23
CA ASP A 124 -3.15 5.50 -6.21
C ASP A 124 -4.63 5.34 -6.59
N VAL A 125 -4.95 4.50 -7.57
CA VAL A 125 -6.35 4.21 -7.95
C VAL A 125 -7.08 3.48 -6.82
N LEU A 126 -6.44 2.52 -6.16
CA LEU A 126 -7.03 1.84 -5.00
C LEU A 126 -7.29 2.80 -3.84
N LYS A 127 -6.38 3.75 -3.57
CA LYS A 127 -6.64 4.81 -2.58
C LYS A 127 -7.83 5.68 -2.95
N CYS A 128 -8.01 6.00 -4.23
CA CYS A 128 -9.21 6.73 -4.66
C CYS A 128 -10.48 5.88 -4.42
N ILE A 129 -10.43 4.59 -4.73
CA ILE A 129 -11.54 3.65 -4.49
C ILE A 129 -11.85 3.54 -3.00
N ASP A 130 -10.85 3.47 -2.12
CA ASP A 130 -11.06 3.40 -0.66
C ASP A 130 -11.90 4.58 -0.13
N ASN A 131 -11.77 5.77 -0.73
CA ASN A 131 -12.52 6.96 -0.36
C ASN A 131 -13.95 7.00 -0.92
N LEU A 132 -14.35 6.03 -1.74
CA LEU A 132 -15.70 5.91 -2.30
C LEU A 132 -16.56 4.95 -1.48
N ASN A 133 -17.87 4.93 -1.72
CA ASN A 133 -18.79 3.97 -1.13
C ASN A 133 -18.53 2.54 -1.66
N THR A 134 -19.11 1.53 -1.02
CA THR A 134 -19.03 0.11 -1.45
C THR A 134 -19.46 -0.06 -2.91
N THR A 135 -20.49 0.67 -3.34
CA THR A 135 -20.88 0.80 -4.75
C THR A 135 -20.53 2.21 -5.22
N PHE A 136 -19.85 2.33 -6.34
CA PHE A 136 -19.43 3.61 -6.92
C PHE A 136 -19.54 3.59 -8.44
N SER A 137 -19.61 4.78 -9.04
CA SER A 137 -19.61 4.93 -10.49
C SER A 137 -18.24 5.32 -11.03
N LEU A 138 -18.01 5.06 -12.31
CA LEU A 138 -16.83 5.56 -13.03
C LEU A 138 -16.70 7.10 -12.91
N LYS A 139 -17.84 7.82 -12.92
CA LYS A 139 -17.86 9.27 -12.74
C LYS A 139 -17.35 9.71 -11.37
N ASP A 140 -17.64 8.94 -10.32
CA ASP A 140 -17.12 9.24 -8.98
C ASP A 140 -15.60 9.10 -8.92
N LEU A 141 -15.06 8.10 -9.61
CA LEU A 141 -13.60 7.92 -9.68
C LEU A 141 -12.93 9.01 -10.53
N TYR A 142 -13.60 9.52 -11.56
CA TYR A 142 -13.07 10.63 -12.38
C TYR A 142 -12.96 11.95 -11.62
N LYS A 143 -13.63 12.13 -10.48
CA LYS A 143 -13.42 13.29 -9.60
C LYS A 143 -11.98 13.38 -9.07
N PHE A 144 -11.23 12.28 -9.10
CA PHE A 144 -9.82 12.23 -8.71
C PHE A 144 -8.84 12.44 -9.87
N THR A 145 -9.33 12.74 -11.08
CA THR A 145 -8.48 12.89 -12.28
C THR A 145 -7.37 13.94 -12.08
N ASP A 146 -7.67 15.09 -11.47
CA ASP A 146 -6.69 16.15 -11.25
C ASP A 146 -5.64 15.74 -10.20
N LEU A 147 -6.05 15.05 -9.13
CA LEU A 147 -5.13 14.49 -8.15
C LEU A 147 -4.17 13.49 -8.80
N LEU A 148 -4.70 12.58 -9.63
CA LEU A 148 -3.89 11.57 -10.33
C LEU A 148 -2.98 12.21 -11.38
N ARG A 149 -3.41 13.29 -12.04
CA ARG A 149 -2.57 14.05 -12.99
C ARG A 149 -1.36 14.68 -12.31
N ILE A 150 -1.56 15.24 -11.10
CA ILE A 150 -0.45 15.81 -10.30
C ILE A 150 0.56 14.72 -9.93
N LYS A 151 0.10 13.54 -9.57
CA LYS A 151 0.96 12.40 -9.17
C LYS A 151 1.67 11.72 -10.36
N HIS A 152 1.03 11.72 -11.52
CA HIS A 152 1.52 11.06 -12.73
C HIS A 152 1.65 12.04 -13.89
N PRO A 153 2.49 13.08 -13.78
CA PRO A 153 2.55 14.20 -14.74
C PRO A 153 3.01 13.79 -16.15
N LYS A 154 3.63 12.62 -16.30
CA LYS A 154 4.05 12.09 -17.60
C LYS A 154 2.91 11.41 -18.38
N ASN A 155 1.76 11.19 -17.76
CA ASN A 155 0.64 10.50 -18.40
C ASN A 155 -0.42 11.53 -18.83
N ASN A 156 -0.66 11.62 -20.14
CA ASN A 156 -1.66 12.52 -20.72
C ASN A 156 -3.07 11.90 -20.81
N HIS A 157 -3.23 10.62 -20.48
CA HIS A 157 -4.47 9.86 -20.65
C HIS A 157 -4.97 9.27 -19.30
N ILE A 158 -5.15 10.13 -18.32
CA ILE A 158 -5.47 9.74 -16.93
C ILE A 158 -6.74 8.88 -16.86
N GLU A 159 -7.83 9.30 -17.52
CA GLU A 159 -9.09 8.54 -17.51
C GLU A 159 -8.97 7.16 -18.16
N ALA A 160 -8.21 7.06 -19.26
CA ALA A 160 -7.94 5.77 -19.89
C ALA A 160 -7.14 4.86 -18.94
N LYS A 161 -6.17 5.41 -18.22
CA LYS A 161 -5.39 4.67 -17.22
C LYS A 161 -6.25 4.23 -16.03
N ILE A 162 -7.17 5.07 -15.55
CA ILE A 162 -8.17 4.70 -14.54
C ILE A 162 -8.99 3.49 -15.01
N ARG A 163 -9.55 3.53 -16.22
CA ARG A 163 -10.30 2.40 -16.79
C ARG A 163 -9.47 1.13 -16.89
N GLN A 164 -8.21 1.24 -17.30
CA GLN A 164 -7.27 0.12 -17.35
C GLN A 164 -7.07 -0.51 -15.96
N GLN A 165 -6.91 0.31 -14.90
CA GLN A 165 -6.77 -0.19 -13.55
C GLN A 165 -8.06 -0.84 -13.04
N LEU A 166 -9.24 -0.26 -13.32
CA LEU A 166 -10.52 -0.88 -12.98
C LEU A 166 -10.71 -2.24 -13.67
N GLN A 167 -10.33 -2.34 -14.94
CA GLN A 167 -10.38 -3.62 -15.65
C GLN A 167 -9.46 -4.65 -14.98
N PHE A 168 -8.23 -4.27 -14.65
CA PHE A 168 -7.29 -5.13 -13.95
C PHE A 168 -7.83 -5.59 -12.59
N LEU A 169 -8.38 -4.68 -11.78
CA LEU A 169 -8.99 -5.00 -10.48
C LEU A 169 -10.21 -5.91 -10.60
N ARG A 170 -11.04 -5.71 -11.62
CA ARG A 170 -12.18 -6.59 -11.93
C ARG A 170 -11.71 -7.99 -12.31
N ASP A 171 -10.72 -8.09 -13.19
CA ASP A 171 -10.18 -9.38 -13.66
C ASP A 171 -9.50 -10.16 -12.51
N LYS A 172 -9.07 -9.45 -11.45
CA LYS A 172 -8.56 -10.02 -10.18
C LYS A 172 -9.66 -10.24 -9.12
N GLY A 173 -10.90 -9.93 -9.42
CA GLY A 173 -12.04 -10.15 -8.51
C GLY A 173 -12.13 -9.21 -7.31
N LEU A 174 -11.34 -8.12 -7.28
CA LEU A 174 -11.38 -7.14 -6.18
C LEU A 174 -12.53 -6.16 -6.31
N ILE A 175 -13.02 -5.96 -7.52
CA ILE A 175 -14.24 -5.20 -7.82
C ILE A 175 -15.09 -5.99 -8.80
N GLU A 176 -16.39 -5.74 -8.79
CA GLU A 176 -17.36 -6.30 -9.74
C GLU A 176 -18.00 -5.19 -10.56
N PHE A 177 -18.10 -5.39 -11.87
CA PHE A 177 -18.82 -4.46 -12.76
C PHE A 177 -20.32 -4.78 -12.75
N LYS A 178 -21.16 -3.82 -12.35
CA LYS A 178 -22.63 -3.97 -12.23
C LYS A 178 -23.40 -3.43 -13.44
N GLY A 179 -22.71 -3.04 -14.50
CA GLY A 179 -23.33 -2.41 -15.67
C GLY A 179 -23.41 -0.89 -15.55
N ASN A 180 -23.68 -0.20 -16.66
CA ASN A 180 -23.89 1.26 -16.74
C ASN A 180 -22.80 2.11 -16.06
N GLY A 181 -21.55 1.61 -16.03
CA GLY A 181 -20.42 2.32 -15.40
C GLY A 181 -20.40 2.24 -13.87
N PHE A 182 -21.18 1.35 -13.25
CA PHE A 182 -21.16 1.09 -11.80
C PHE A 182 -20.30 -0.11 -11.45
N TYR A 183 -19.62 -0.01 -10.31
CA TYR A 183 -18.74 -1.01 -9.73
C TYR A 183 -19.07 -1.25 -8.26
N GLN A 184 -18.84 -2.46 -7.79
CA GLN A 184 -18.98 -2.85 -6.39
C GLN A 184 -17.62 -3.34 -5.88
N LYS A 185 -17.23 -2.90 -4.68
CA LYS A 185 -16.04 -3.38 -3.99
C LYS A 185 -16.27 -4.80 -3.45
N ASN A 186 -15.26 -5.67 -3.63
CA ASN A 186 -15.17 -6.99 -3.01
C ASN A 186 -13.95 -7.06 -2.06
N ILE A 187 -13.47 -5.88 -1.60
CA ILE A 187 -12.30 -5.68 -0.74
C ILE A 187 -12.69 -5.05 0.58
#